data_de60e676e23a758ec925ccf2dc0606d5
#
_entry.id   de60e676e23a758ec925ccf2dc0606d5
#
_cell.length_a   1.000
_cell.length_b   1.000
_cell.length_c   1.000
_cell.angle_alpha   90.00
_cell.angle_beta   90.00
_cell.angle_gamma   90.00
#
_symmetry.space_group_name_H-M   'P 1'
#
loop_
_entity.id
_entity.type
_entity.pdbx_description
1 polymer ?
#
loop_
_entity_poly.entity_id
_entity_poly.type
_entity_poly.pdbx_seq_one_letter_code
_entity_poly.pdbx_strand_id
1 'polypeptide(L)'
;MIIVSDTTPLSELAKIGKLDLLHAVFGRAIIPQQVYEELTTGNHPAVLAVKLVSWLEVRSINNHELIKNLQLETDLDLGECSAIILAQELKADQLLIDEKAGRKVAIGRGLPIVGLVGVIILAKEQGLIDSVKNIFDDLIIKGTRISPKIYNYALITAGEV
;
A
#
# COMPACT_ATOMS: atom_id res chain seq x y z
N MET A 1 16.05 1.98 3.74
CA MET A 1 14.72 1.64 4.31
C MET A 1 14.05 0.56 3.47
N ILE A 2 13.56 -0.49 4.12
CA ILE A 2 12.87 -1.59 3.44
C ILE A 2 11.37 -1.36 3.56
N ILE A 3 10.70 -1.17 2.41
CA ILE A 3 9.26 -0.95 2.31
C ILE A 3 8.65 -2.11 1.55
N VAL A 4 7.70 -2.79 2.16
CA VAL A 4 6.91 -3.83 1.50
C VAL A 4 5.49 -3.31 1.32
N SER A 5 4.87 -3.60 0.18
CA SER A 5 3.50 -3.16 -0.11
C SER A 5 2.58 -4.31 -0.46
N ASP A 6 1.34 -4.22 0.03
CA ASP A 6 0.21 -4.98 -0.46
C ASP A 6 -0.36 -4.33 -1.73
N THR A 7 -1.36 -4.96 -2.32
CA THR A 7 -1.96 -4.56 -3.60
C THR A 7 -2.67 -3.21 -3.56
N THR A 8 -3.50 -2.98 -2.57
CA THR A 8 -4.44 -1.85 -2.53
C THR A 8 -3.76 -0.47 -2.59
N PRO A 9 -2.70 -0.17 -1.83
CA PRO A 9 -2.07 1.14 -1.91
C PRO A 9 -1.52 1.45 -3.31
N LEU A 10 -0.96 0.45 -3.98
CA LEU A 10 -0.44 0.61 -5.35
C LEU A 10 -1.56 0.81 -6.36
N SER A 11 -2.58 -0.01 -6.27
CA SER A 11 -3.75 0.02 -7.15
C SER A 11 -4.50 1.35 -7.04
N GLU A 12 -4.75 1.84 -5.84
CA GLU A 12 -5.47 3.08 -5.61
C GLU A 12 -4.70 4.30 -6.14
N LEU A 13 -3.38 4.37 -5.91
CA LEU A 13 -2.57 5.46 -6.44
C LEU A 13 -2.45 5.40 -7.98
N ALA A 14 -2.37 4.21 -8.54
CA ALA A 14 -2.32 4.04 -9.99
C ALA A 14 -3.61 4.53 -10.66
N LYS A 15 -4.78 4.34 -10.04
CA LYS A 15 -6.07 4.81 -10.57
C LYS A 15 -6.11 6.32 -10.80
N ILE A 16 -5.40 7.09 -10.01
CA ILE A 16 -5.36 8.56 -10.11
C ILE A 16 -4.09 9.06 -10.78
N GLY A 17 -3.28 8.16 -11.36
CA GLY A 17 -2.03 8.52 -12.03
C GLY A 17 -0.94 9.01 -11.07
N LYS A 18 -0.98 8.60 -9.80
CA LYS A 18 -0.07 9.04 -8.74
C LYS A 18 0.79 7.92 -8.14
N LEU A 19 0.99 6.82 -8.88
CA LEU A 19 1.83 5.73 -8.40
C LEU A 19 3.25 6.20 -8.06
N ASP A 20 3.80 7.15 -8.81
CA ASP A 20 5.12 7.74 -8.58
C ASP A 20 5.26 8.40 -7.21
N LEU A 21 4.17 8.70 -6.55
CA LEU A 21 4.20 9.28 -5.20
C LEU A 21 4.88 8.33 -4.21
N LEU A 22 4.69 7.02 -4.36
CA LEU A 22 5.38 6.03 -3.52
C LEU A 22 6.90 6.08 -3.74
N HIS A 23 7.32 6.23 -4.98
CA HIS A 23 8.73 6.40 -5.30
C HIS A 23 9.28 7.69 -4.68
N ALA A 24 8.56 8.77 -4.79
CA ALA A 24 8.97 10.07 -4.24
C ALA A 24 9.09 10.03 -2.71
N VAL A 25 8.17 9.36 -2.03
CA VAL A 25 8.16 9.28 -0.56
C VAL A 25 9.22 8.30 -0.02
N PHE A 26 9.31 7.11 -0.62
CA PHE A 26 10.10 6.00 -0.06
C PHE A 26 11.33 5.62 -0.90
N GLY A 27 11.45 6.09 -2.11
CA GLY A 27 12.52 5.72 -3.04
C GLY A 27 12.28 4.38 -3.73
N ARG A 28 12.15 3.31 -2.97
CA ARG A 28 11.94 1.95 -3.50
C ARG A 28 10.87 1.25 -2.68
N ALA A 29 10.20 0.30 -3.31
CA ALA A 29 9.25 -0.58 -2.64
C ALA A 29 9.42 -2.01 -3.15
N ILE A 30 9.09 -2.96 -2.30
CA ILE A 30 9.20 -4.40 -2.60
C ILE A 30 7.81 -4.99 -2.48
N ILE A 31 7.44 -5.85 -3.43
CA ILE A 31 6.19 -6.59 -3.40
C ILE A 31 6.45 -8.07 -3.59
N PRO A 32 5.64 -8.93 -2.96
CA PRO A 32 5.73 -10.36 -3.24
C PRO A 32 5.22 -10.68 -4.64
N GLN A 33 5.68 -11.79 -5.20
CA GLN A 33 5.25 -12.26 -6.53
C GLN A 33 3.72 -12.34 -6.64
N GLN A 34 3.04 -12.77 -5.57
CA GLN A 34 1.59 -12.88 -5.54
C GLN A 34 0.89 -11.53 -5.72
N VAL A 35 1.42 -10.48 -5.12
CA VAL A 35 0.91 -9.12 -5.30
C VAL A 35 1.16 -8.62 -6.72
N TYR A 36 2.34 -8.89 -7.27
CA TYR A 36 2.66 -8.54 -8.65
C TYR A 36 1.69 -9.20 -9.63
N GLU A 37 1.42 -10.48 -9.45
CA GLU A 37 0.46 -11.22 -10.28
C GLU A 37 -0.95 -10.62 -10.19
N GLU A 38 -1.39 -10.29 -9.00
CA GLU A 38 -2.69 -9.65 -8.79
C GLU A 38 -2.78 -8.28 -9.49
N LEU A 39 -1.74 -7.45 -9.36
CA LEU A 39 -1.67 -6.13 -9.99
C LEU A 39 -1.57 -6.17 -11.51
N THR A 40 -1.00 -7.23 -12.07
CA THR A 40 -0.73 -7.33 -13.51
C THR A 40 -1.67 -8.26 -14.26
N THR A 41 -2.73 -8.73 -13.59
CA THR A 41 -3.77 -9.58 -14.20
C THR A 41 -4.98 -8.73 -14.58
N GLY A 42 -5.52 -8.95 -15.79
CA GLY A 42 -6.71 -8.28 -16.29
C GLY A 42 -6.41 -6.95 -16.97
N ASN A 43 -7.45 -6.12 -17.15
CA ASN A 43 -7.41 -4.87 -17.90
C ASN A 43 -7.40 -3.62 -17.01
N HIS A 44 -6.93 -3.76 -15.79
CA HIS A 44 -6.90 -2.64 -14.85
C HIS A 44 -5.87 -1.59 -15.32
N PRO A 45 -6.17 -0.27 -15.23
CA PRO A 45 -5.18 0.77 -15.60
C PRO A 45 -3.85 0.66 -14.86
N ALA A 46 -3.86 0.13 -13.64
CA ALA A 46 -2.66 -0.12 -12.84
C ALA A 46 -1.71 -1.13 -13.48
N VAL A 47 -2.21 -2.04 -14.34
CA VAL A 47 -1.40 -3.09 -14.97
C VAL A 47 -0.22 -2.49 -15.72
N LEU A 48 -0.47 -1.52 -16.60
CA LEU A 48 0.59 -0.88 -17.38
C LEU A 48 1.51 -0.03 -16.49
N ALA A 49 0.94 0.73 -15.56
CA ALA A 49 1.72 1.58 -14.66
C ALA A 49 2.73 0.76 -13.85
N VAL A 50 2.30 -0.36 -13.28
CA VAL A 50 3.15 -1.23 -12.45
C VAL A 50 4.26 -1.88 -13.26
N LYS A 51 3.96 -2.32 -14.49
CA LYS A 51 4.96 -2.97 -15.35
C LYS A 51 6.07 -2.04 -15.83
N LEU A 52 5.81 -0.73 -15.88
CA LEU A 52 6.74 0.25 -16.43
C LEU A 52 7.67 0.87 -15.39
N VAL A 53 7.48 0.61 -14.11
CA VAL A 53 8.29 1.25 -13.07
C VAL A 53 9.45 0.35 -12.62
N SER A 54 10.64 0.95 -12.53
CA SER A 54 11.87 0.23 -12.16
C SER A 54 12.15 0.23 -10.65
N TRP A 55 11.49 1.10 -9.88
CA TRP A 55 11.69 1.23 -8.43
C TRP A 55 10.90 0.23 -7.61
N LEU A 56 10.02 -0.54 -8.24
CA LEU A 56 9.21 -1.57 -7.61
C LEU A 56 9.87 -2.93 -7.84
N GLU A 57 10.42 -3.50 -6.77
CA GLU A 57 11.10 -4.80 -6.81
C GLU A 57 10.12 -5.92 -6.49
N VAL A 58 10.13 -6.98 -7.29
CA VAL A 58 9.31 -8.17 -7.05
C VAL A 58 10.18 -9.24 -6.42
N ARG A 59 9.75 -9.81 -5.30
CA ARG A 59 10.45 -10.90 -4.62
C ARG A 59 9.57 -12.09 -4.35
N SER A 60 10.17 -13.27 -4.46
CA SER A 60 9.55 -14.52 -4.03
C SER A 60 9.75 -14.71 -2.53
N ILE A 61 8.76 -15.33 -1.88
CA ILE A 61 8.83 -15.68 -0.48
C ILE A 61 9.54 -17.03 -0.34
N ASN A 62 10.45 -17.13 0.62
CA ASN A 62 11.24 -18.36 0.82
C ASN A 62 10.40 -19.53 1.33
N ASN A 63 9.49 -19.27 2.27
CA ASN A 63 8.69 -20.31 2.90
C ASN A 63 7.19 -20.12 2.61
N HIS A 64 6.71 -20.80 1.56
CA HIS A 64 5.32 -20.72 1.14
C HIS A 64 4.34 -21.35 2.14
N GLU A 65 4.78 -22.24 3.02
CA GLU A 65 3.93 -22.81 4.05
C GLU A 65 3.46 -21.78 5.06
N LEU A 66 4.29 -20.77 5.35
CA LEU A 66 3.90 -19.67 6.23
C LEU A 66 2.69 -18.91 5.68
N ILE A 67 2.64 -18.74 4.36
CA ILE A 67 1.49 -18.09 3.69
C ILE A 67 0.23 -18.92 3.87
N LYS A 68 0.33 -20.23 3.63
CA LYS A 68 -0.80 -21.15 3.80
C LYS A 68 -1.30 -21.16 5.24
N ASN A 69 -0.40 -21.22 6.20
CA ASN A 69 -0.76 -21.22 7.61
C ASN A 69 -1.49 -19.92 7.98
N LEU A 70 -1.00 -18.78 7.50
CA LEU A 70 -1.64 -17.49 7.77
C LEU A 70 -3.03 -17.41 7.13
N GLN A 71 -3.21 -17.94 5.93
CA GLN A 71 -4.53 -18.00 5.28
C GLN A 71 -5.50 -18.88 6.06
N LEU A 72 -5.03 -20.00 6.64
CA LEU A 72 -5.86 -20.89 7.45
C LEU A 72 -6.23 -20.28 8.82
N GLU A 73 -5.35 -19.48 9.39
CA GLU A 73 -5.56 -18.83 10.68
C GLU A 73 -6.40 -17.56 10.61
N THR A 74 -6.51 -16.98 9.42
CA THR A 74 -7.18 -15.69 9.21
C THR A 74 -8.10 -15.75 8.00
N ASP A 75 -8.92 -14.71 7.81
CA ASP A 75 -9.76 -14.56 6.62
C ASP A 75 -9.06 -13.73 5.52
N LEU A 76 -7.75 -13.51 5.66
CA LEU A 76 -6.99 -12.70 4.71
C LEU A 76 -6.80 -13.44 3.38
N ASP A 77 -6.76 -12.67 2.30
CA ASP A 77 -6.49 -13.21 0.97
C ASP A 77 -4.99 -13.53 0.77
N LEU A 78 -4.68 -14.11 -0.38
CA LEU A 78 -3.32 -14.51 -0.72
C LEU A 78 -2.35 -13.33 -0.76
N GLY A 79 -2.76 -12.21 -1.34
CA GLY A 79 -1.92 -11.01 -1.46
C GLY A 79 -1.57 -10.42 -0.10
N GLU A 80 -2.56 -10.26 0.77
CA GLU A 80 -2.37 -9.74 2.12
C GLU A 80 -1.46 -10.65 2.95
N CYS A 81 -1.71 -11.95 2.93
CA CYS A 81 -0.86 -12.92 3.63
C CYS A 81 0.57 -12.89 3.12
N SER A 82 0.74 -12.85 1.80
CA SER A 82 2.06 -12.82 1.17
C SER A 82 2.84 -11.55 1.54
N ALA A 83 2.17 -10.40 1.56
CA ALA A 83 2.80 -9.14 1.94
C ALA A 83 3.24 -9.15 3.40
N ILE A 84 2.41 -9.67 4.31
CA ILE A 84 2.75 -9.79 5.73
C ILE A 84 3.97 -10.71 5.93
N ILE A 85 3.96 -11.89 5.29
CA ILE A 85 5.07 -12.85 5.42
C ILE A 85 6.36 -12.27 4.83
N LEU A 86 6.29 -11.63 3.67
CA LEU A 86 7.48 -11.00 3.08
C LEU A 86 8.03 -9.88 3.98
N ALA A 87 7.16 -9.06 4.54
CA ALA A 87 7.57 -8.01 5.46
C ALA A 87 8.29 -8.57 6.69
N GLN A 88 7.83 -9.71 7.20
CA GLN A 88 8.51 -10.39 8.31
C GLN A 88 9.86 -10.97 7.90
N GLU A 89 9.94 -11.65 6.75
CA GLU A 89 11.20 -12.20 6.24
C GLU A 89 12.27 -11.13 6.06
N LEU A 90 11.90 -9.98 5.52
CA LEU A 90 12.81 -8.89 5.21
C LEU A 90 13.04 -7.94 6.39
N LYS A 91 12.32 -8.12 7.48
CA LYS A 91 12.32 -7.18 8.62
C LYS A 91 12.05 -5.76 8.12
N ALA A 92 10.95 -5.60 7.37
CA ALA A 92 10.60 -4.35 6.74
C ALA A 92 10.46 -3.21 7.74
N ASP A 93 10.89 -2.03 7.32
CA ASP A 93 10.74 -0.80 8.11
C ASP A 93 9.28 -0.32 8.09
N GLN A 94 8.57 -0.56 6.98
CA GLN A 94 7.15 -0.29 6.84
C GLN A 94 6.49 -1.33 5.94
N LEU A 95 5.26 -1.70 6.28
CA LEU A 95 4.37 -2.46 5.41
C LEU A 95 3.19 -1.58 5.02
N LEU A 96 3.04 -1.34 3.72
CA LEU A 96 1.89 -0.61 3.17
C LEU A 96 0.71 -1.56 3.05
N ILE A 97 -0.30 -1.34 3.87
CA ILE A 97 -1.50 -2.18 3.93
C ILE A 97 -2.70 -1.35 4.37
N ASP A 98 -3.81 -1.45 3.65
CA ASP A 98 -4.98 -0.62 3.87
C ASP A 98 -6.14 -1.33 4.54
N GLU A 99 -6.37 -2.60 4.19
CA GLU A 99 -7.52 -3.34 4.68
C GLU A 99 -7.47 -3.53 6.20
N LYS A 100 -8.58 -3.23 6.86
CA LYS A 100 -8.67 -3.26 8.33
C LYS A 100 -8.23 -4.60 8.93
N ALA A 101 -8.70 -5.72 8.35
CA ALA A 101 -8.36 -7.05 8.82
C ALA A 101 -6.87 -7.34 8.68
N GLY A 102 -6.28 -6.99 7.54
CA GLY A 102 -4.85 -7.14 7.29
C GLY A 102 -3.99 -6.30 8.22
N ARG A 103 -4.38 -5.05 8.44
CA ARG A 103 -3.70 -4.14 9.37
C ARG A 103 -3.68 -4.70 10.79
N LYS A 104 -4.80 -5.24 11.25
CA LYS A 104 -4.91 -5.84 12.58
C LYS A 104 -3.95 -7.02 12.74
N VAL A 105 -3.89 -7.90 11.75
CA VAL A 105 -2.98 -9.05 11.78
C VAL A 105 -1.52 -8.60 11.76
N ALA A 106 -1.18 -7.65 10.89
CA ALA A 106 0.18 -7.11 10.79
C ALA A 106 0.64 -6.47 12.10
N ILE A 107 -0.20 -5.67 12.72
CA ILE A 107 0.08 -5.06 14.03
C ILE A 107 0.30 -6.14 15.09
N GLY A 108 -0.56 -7.16 15.12
CA GLY A 108 -0.44 -8.29 16.06
C GLY A 108 0.87 -9.07 15.88
N ARG A 109 1.48 -9.01 14.71
CA ARG A 109 2.76 -9.63 14.41
C ARG A 109 3.95 -8.68 14.61
N GLY A 110 3.71 -7.49 15.13
CA GLY A 110 4.77 -6.52 15.43
C GLY A 110 5.30 -5.77 14.22
N LEU A 111 4.58 -5.76 13.10
CA LEU A 111 5.01 -5.05 11.89
C LEU A 111 4.63 -3.56 11.95
N PRO A 112 5.57 -2.67 11.61
CA PRO A 112 5.22 -1.27 11.38
C PRO A 112 4.38 -1.14 10.11
N ILE A 113 3.22 -0.52 10.21
CA ILE A 113 2.30 -0.38 9.06
C ILE A 113 2.01 1.07 8.74
N VAL A 114 1.70 1.32 7.47
CA VAL A 114 1.19 2.60 6.98
C VAL A 114 0.13 2.32 5.91
N GLY A 115 -0.95 3.07 5.92
CA GLY A 115 -1.98 2.99 4.89
C GLY A 115 -1.83 4.10 3.86
N LEU A 116 -2.69 4.09 2.86
CA LEU A 116 -2.72 5.08 1.78
C LEU A 116 -2.83 6.51 2.31
N VAL A 117 -3.70 6.73 3.29
CA VAL A 117 -3.89 8.05 3.92
C VAL A 117 -2.58 8.54 4.55
N GLY A 118 -1.88 7.66 5.26
CA GLY A 118 -0.58 7.98 5.87
C GLY A 118 0.48 8.34 4.83
N VAL A 119 0.52 7.63 3.72
CA VAL A 119 1.44 7.94 2.61
C VAL A 119 1.18 9.34 2.04
N ILE A 120 -0.08 9.69 1.84
CA ILE A 120 -0.46 11.01 1.29
C ILE A 120 -0.10 12.14 2.27
N ILE A 121 -0.32 11.92 3.56
CA ILE A 121 0.08 12.88 4.60
C ILE A 121 1.61 13.05 4.61
N LEU A 122 2.38 11.95 4.55
CA LEU A 122 3.83 12.00 4.45
C LEU A 122 4.30 12.79 3.22
N ALA A 123 3.64 12.58 2.08
CA ALA A 123 3.96 13.31 0.86
C ALA A 123 3.75 14.83 1.03
N LYS A 124 2.70 15.24 1.72
CA LYS A 124 2.46 16.65 2.06
C LYS A 124 3.55 17.21 2.97
N GLU A 125 3.89 16.47 4.02
CA GLU A 125 4.93 16.88 4.97
C GLU A 125 6.29 17.04 4.29
N GLN A 126 6.59 16.21 3.30
CA GLN A 126 7.84 16.26 2.55
C GLN A 126 7.81 17.29 1.40
N GLY A 127 6.73 18.02 1.21
CA GLY A 127 6.60 19.01 0.15
C GLY A 127 6.43 18.41 -1.24
N LEU A 128 6.06 17.15 -1.36
CA LEU A 128 5.90 16.44 -2.64
C LEU A 128 4.54 16.68 -3.29
N ILE A 129 3.57 17.11 -2.52
CA ILE A 129 2.24 17.49 -2.98
C ILE A 129 1.80 18.79 -2.31
N ASP A 130 0.96 19.57 -2.98
CA ASP A 130 0.44 20.82 -2.45
C ASP A 130 -0.83 20.64 -1.63
N SER A 131 -1.65 19.63 -1.97
CA SER A 131 -2.99 19.48 -1.40
C SER A 131 -3.34 18.01 -1.19
N VAL A 132 -3.49 17.62 0.07
CA VAL A 132 -4.06 16.32 0.47
C VAL A 132 -5.51 16.24 0.02
N LYS A 133 -6.25 17.36 0.16
CA LYS A 133 -7.66 17.43 -0.24
C LYS A 133 -7.86 17.05 -1.70
N ASN A 134 -7.06 17.61 -2.60
CA ASN A 134 -7.18 17.33 -4.04
C ASN A 134 -6.95 15.86 -4.36
N ILE A 135 -5.96 15.24 -3.73
CA ILE A 135 -5.68 13.81 -3.92
C ILE A 135 -6.83 12.96 -3.37
N PHE A 136 -7.34 13.28 -2.20
CA PHE A 136 -8.48 12.56 -1.62
C PHE A 136 -9.72 12.69 -2.49
N ASP A 137 -10.00 13.88 -3.02
CA ASP A 137 -11.15 14.10 -3.89
C ASP A 137 -11.03 13.28 -5.19
N ASP A 138 -9.84 13.20 -5.77
CA ASP A 138 -9.57 12.37 -6.94
C ASP A 138 -9.77 10.88 -6.64
N LEU A 139 -9.27 10.41 -5.50
CA LEU A 139 -9.47 9.03 -5.05
C LEU A 139 -10.95 8.70 -4.87
N ILE A 140 -11.70 9.59 -4.24
CA ILE A 140 -13.14 9.40 -4.00
C ILE A 140 -13.89 9.33 -5.33
N ILE A 141 -13.57 10.19 -6.28
CA ILE A 141 -14.15 10.16 -7.63
C ILE A 141 -13.90 8.82 -8.30
N LYS A 142 -12.75 8.21 -8.09
CA LYS A 142 -12.38 6.90 -8.65
C LYS A 142 -12.90 5.72 -7.81
N GLY A 143 -13.69 5.97 -6.78
CA GLY A 143 -14.36 4.94 -6.00
C GLY A 143 -13.69 4.53 -4.70
N THR A 144 -12.58 5.16 -4.33
CA THR A 144 -11.93 4.90 -3.04
C THR A 144 -12.82 5.40 -1.90
N ARG A 145 -13.00 4.59 -0.86
CA ARG A 145 -13.79 4.95 0.31
C ARG A 145 -12.91 5.60 1.36
N ILE A 146 -13.18 6.85 1.64
CA ILE A 146 -12.54 7.60 2.73
C ILE A 146 -13.67 8.13 3.61
N SER A 147 -13.71 7.71 4.88
CA SER A 147 -14.76 8.18 5.79
C SER A 147 -14.63 9.68 6.03
N PRO A 148 -15.75 10.39 6.31
CA PRO A 148 -15.69 11.82 6.66
C PRO A 148 -14.75 12.10 7.83
N LYS A 149 -14.72 11.21 8.82
CA LYS A 149 -13.83 11.34 9.98
C LYS A 149 -12.35 11.30 9.58
N ILE A 150 -11.96 10.34 8.74
CA ILE A 150 -10.58 10.21 8.24
C ILE A 150 -10.23 11.38 7.34
N TYR A 151 -11.13 11.76 6.44
CA TYR A 151 -10.97 12.90 5.55
C TYR A 151 -10.66 14.17 6.33
N ASN A 152 -11.49 14.51 7.30
CA ASN A 152 -11.30 15.72 8.11
C ASN A 152 -10.03 15.65 8.96
N TYR A 153 -9.74 14.51 9.57
CA TYR A 153 -8.52 14.30 10.35
C TYR A 153 -7.27 14.55 9.48
N ALA A 154 -7.25 14.01 8.28
CA ALA A 154 -6.11 14.15 7.37
C ALA A 154 -5.91 15.61 6.95
N LEU A 155 -6.97 16.35 6.64
CA LEU A 155 -6.87 17.76 6.28
C LEU A 155 -6.35 18.60 7.44
N ILE A 156 -6.83 18.35 8.65
CA ILE A 156 -6.35 19.04 9.85
C ILE A 156 -4.85 18.75 10.05
N THR A 157 -4.47 17.48 9.99
CA THR A 157 -3.08 17.06 10.15
C THR A 157 -2.17 17.70 9.09
N ALA A 158 -2.66 17.85 7.87
CA ALA A 158 -1.92 18.45 6.76
C ALA A 158 -1.93 19.98 6.77
N GLY A 159 -2.63 20.61 7.71
CA GLY A 159 -2.72 22.07 7.79
C GLY A 159 -3.59 22.70 6.71
N GLU A 160 -4.60 21.96 6.20
CA GLU A 160 -5.48 22.39 5.11
C GLU A 160 -6.86 22.82 5.59
N VAL A 161 -7.04 22.92 6.88
CA VAL A 161 -8.31 23.37 7.48
C VAL A 161 -8.04 24.50 8.47
#